data_eb081719f2663eafc962fb8fbb1d70b7
#
_entry.id   eb081719f2663eafc962fb8fbb1d70b7
#
_cell.length_a   1.000
_cell.length_b   1.000
_cell.length_c   1.000
_cell.angle_alpha   90.00
_cell.angle_beta   90.00
_cell.angle_gamma   90.00
#
_symmetry.space_group_name_H-M   'P 1'
#
loop_
_entity.id
_entity.type
_entity.pdbx_description
1 polymer ?
#
loop_
_entity_poly.entity_id
_entity_poly.type
_entity_poly.pdbx_seq_one_letter_code
_entity_poly.pdbx_strand_id
1 'polypeptide(L)'
;MTEKQIKKIPEITTPLRNSIIEMPDIIRKASGIVIYGKRIKSIVYSLDVSLLANTDADAVLCVYPFTPNTQTLSAVSLVAKAPILVGVGGGLTQGERSARLASHAEENNATAIVLNGPVTVDTAKMVREYVDIPVIYTVIDKTRDLQPYIDAGVNIVNVSGGKDTVELVKWVREQYPEFPIIASGGKTDESIEATIDAGANAITYTAYGMMEQYFHEKMETYRH
;
A
#
# COMPACT_ATOMS: atom_id res chain seq x y z
N MET A 1 18.49 34.27 6.43
CA MET A 1 17.66 33.07 6.57
C MET A 1 16.21 33.51 6.50
N THR A 2 15.53 33.26 5.40
CA THR A 2 14.12 33.63 5.22
C THR A 2 13.27 32.67 6.06
N GLU A 3 12.56 33.18 7.06
CA GLU A 3 11.56 32.40 7.80
C GLU A 3 10.59 31.76 6.80
N LYS A 4 10.53 30.44 6.80
CA LYS A 4 9.52 29.69 6.04
C LYS A 4 8.16 30.04 6.63
N GLN A 5 7.41 30.87 5.95
CA GLN A 5 6.04 31.18 6.30
C GLN A 5 5.23 29.89 6.34
N ILE A 6 4.74 29.51 7.52
CA ILE A 6 3.88 28.32 7.69
C ILE A 6 2.59 28.61 6.92
N LYS A 7 2.37 27.88 5.83
CA LYS A 7 1.15 27.97 5.04
C LYS A 7 -0.01 27.37 5.85
N LYS A 8 -1.03 28.16 6.12
CA LYS A 8 -2.27 27.69 6.73
C LYS A 8 -3.03 26.86 5.70
N ILE A 9 -3.36 25.63 6.05
CA ILE A 9 -4.18 24.74 5.22
C ILE A 9 -5.64 24.89 5.70
N PRO A 10 -6.56 25.45 4.88
CA PRO A 10 -7.97 25.52 5.25
C PRO A 10 -8.59 24.12 5.17
N GLU A 11 -9.35 23.76 6.20
CA GLU A 11 -10.15 22.53 6.23
C GLU A 11 -11.63 22.87 6.04
N ILE A 12 -12.32 22.10 5.20
CA ILE A 12 -13.76 22.25 4.95
C ILE A 12 -14.44 20.96 5.32
N THR A 13 -15.29 21.03 6.32
CA THR A 13 -16.15 19.91 6.77
C THR A 13 -17.63 20.33 6.70
N THR A 14 -18.51 19.34 6.74
CA THR A 14 -19.97 19.55 6.85
C THR A 14 -20.54 18.66 7.94
N PRO A 15 -21.77 18.96 8.46
CA PRO A 15 -22.34 18.13 9.54
C PRO A 15 -22.40 16.64 9.27
N LEU A 16 -22.57 16.23 8.00
CA LEU A 16 -22.62 14.82 7.59
C LEU A 16 -21.30 14.30 7.03
N ARG A 17 -20.26 15.14 6.91
CA ARG A 17 -18.97 14.79 6.32
C ARG A 17 -17.83 15.39 7.12
N ASN A 18 -17.80 15.07 8.40
CA ASN A 18 -16.82 15.54 9.37
C ASN A 18 -16.00 14.40 9.99
N SER A 19 -16.16 13.17 9.50
CA SER A 19 -15.52 11.99 10.05
C SER A 19 -14.68 11.32 8.97
N ILE A 20 -13.35 11.35 9.15
CA ILE A 20 -12.36 10.75 8.27
C ILE A 20 -11.44 9.88 9.11
N ILE A 21 -11.06 8.74 8.61
CA ILE A 21 -10.02 7.88 9.19
C ILE A 21 -8.67 8.40 8.69
N GLU A 22 -7.97 9.08 9.58
CA GLU A 22 -6.71 9.76 9.25
C GLU A 22 -5.52 8.82 9.36
N MET A 23 -4.60 8.95 8.42
CA MET A 23 -3.30 8.29 8.50
C MET A 23 -2.36 9.07 9.42
N PRO A 24 -1.45 8.38 10.15
CA PRO A 24 -0.49 9.05 11.02
C PRO A 24 0.29 10.15 10.29
N ASP A 25 0.32 11.36 10.85
CA ASP A 25 0.98 12.52 10.25
C ASP A 25 2.48 12.31 9.97
N ILE A 26 3.12 11.48 10.77
CA ILE A 26 4.54 11.13 10.60
C ILE A 26 4.83 10.55 9.21
N ILE A 27 3.86 9.88 8.57
CA ILE A 27 3.99 9.32 7.22
C ILE A 27 4.25 10.40 6.17
N ARG A 28 3.82 11.64 6.41
CA ARG A 28 4.06 12.78 5.52
C ARG A 28 5.54 13.11 5.34
N LYS A 29 6.43 12.65 6.24
CA LYS A 29 7.90 12.75 6.11
C LYS A 29 8.46 11.88 4.99
N ALA A 30 7.77 10.81 4.59
CA ALA A 30 8.19 9.97 3.47
C ALA A 30 8.34 10.77 2.17
N SER A 31 9.29 10.36 1.32
CA SER A 31 9.52 11.03 0.03
C SER A 31 8.33 10.90 -0.92
N GLY A 32 7.63 9.80 -0.85
CA GLY A 32 6.54 9.42 -1.76
C GLY A 32 7.05 8.74 -3.04
N ILE A 33 6.13 8.04 -3.69
CA ILE A 33 6.29 7.46 -5.03
C ILE A 33 5.28 8.14 -5.94
N VAL A 34 5.70 8.60 -7.12
CA VAL A 34 4.77 9.21 -8.07
C VAL A 34 4.32 8.15 -9.08
N ILE A 35 3.02 7.84 -9.08
CA ILE A 35 2.38 6.94 -10.04
C ILE A 35 1.32 7.75 -10.79
N TYR A 36 1.43 7.83 -12.10
CA TYR A 36 0.52 8.59 -12.98
C TYR A 36 0.24 10.02 -12.49
N GLY A 37 1.31 10.72 -12.07
CA GLY A 37 1.24 12.10 -11.60
C GLY A 37 0.75 12.27 -10.15
N LYS A 38 0.24 11.22 -9.50
CA LYS A 38 -0.15 11.25 -8.10
C LYS A 38 0.99 10.79 -7.20
N ARG A 39 1.38 11.63 -6.23
CA ARG A 39 2.38 11.30 -5.22
C ARG A 39 1.73 10.51 -4.08
N ILE A 40 2.19 9.30 -3.84
CA ILE A 40 1.69 8.37 -2.82
C ILE A 40 2.74 8.27 -1.71
N LYS A 41 2.38 8.64 -0.49
CA LYS A 41 3.18 8.53 0.73
C LYS A 41 2.55 7.57 1.72
N SER A 42 1.22 7.67 1.90
CA SER A 42 0.44 6.85 2.81
C SER A 42 -0.39 5.83 2.05
N ILE A 43 -0.35 4.58 2.50
CA ILE A 43 -1.10 3.49 1.91
C ILE A 43 -1.84 2.78 3.04
N VAL A 44 -3.16 2.76 2.99
CA VAL A 44 -3.94 2.01 3.98
C VAL A 44 -4.10 0.55 3.56
N TYR A 45 -3.76 -0.36 4.46
CA TYR A 45 -4.02 -1.80 4.29
C TYR A 45 -5.33 -2.17 4.96
N SER A 46 -6.37 -2.36 4.17
CA SER A 46 -7.71 -2.75 4.64
C SER A 46 -8.56 -3.31 3.50
N LEU A 47 -9.60 -4.06 3.88
CA LEU A 47 -10.70 -4.48 3.02
C LEU A 47 -12.06 -4.00 3.55
N ASP A 48 -12.06 -3.25 4.66
CA ASP A 48 -13.27 -2.66 5.19
C ASP A 48 -13.74 -1.53 4.27
N VAL A 49 -14.88 -1.74 3.62
CA VAL A 49 -15.44 -0.80 2.65
C VAL A 49 -15.79 0.55 3.25
N SER A 50 -16.17 0.60 4.54
CA SER A 50 -16.47 1.85 5.23
C SER A 50 -15.20 2.68 5.45
N LEU A 51 -14.10 2.02 5.82
CA LEU A 51 -12.80 2.65 5.95
C LEU A 51 -12.30 3.16 4.59
N LEU A 52 -12.35 2.31 3.55
CA LEU A 52 -11.88 2.66 2.21
C LEU A 52 -12.63 3.85 1.60
N ALA A 53 -13.89 4.03 1.96
CA ALA A 53 -14.71 5.17 1.54
C ALA A 53 -14.41 6.47 2.32
N ASN A 54 -13.79 6.38 3.52
CA ASN A 54 -13.68 7.48 4.47
C ASN A 54 -12.27 7.66 5.04
N THR A 55 -11.22 7.32 4.30
CA THR A 55 -9.82 7.55 4.68
C THR A 55 -9.19 8.70 3.90
N ASP A 56 -8.18 9.35 4.48
CA ASP A 56 -7.31 10.34 3.84
C ASP A 56 -6.04 9.71 3.22
N ALA A 57 -5.89 8.39 3.26
CA ALA A 57 -4.74 7.70 2.67
C ALA A 57 -4.59 8.03 1.18
N ASP A 58 -3.34 8.19 0.72
CA ASP A 58 -3.03 8.45 -0.68
C ASP A 58 -3.35 7.27 -1.61
N ALA A 59 -3.32 6.03 -1.06
CA ALA A 59 -3.67 4.81 -1.78
C ALA A 59 -4.20 3.73 -0.82
N VAL A 60 -4.79 2.68 -1.41
CA VAL A 60 -5.29 1.50 -0.71
C VAL A 60 -4.49 0.28 -1.13
N LEU A 61 -4.03 -0.53 -0.19
CA LEU A 61 -3.46 -1.85 -0.45
C LEU A 61 -4.55 -2.92 -0.23
N CYS A 62 -5.03 -3.49 -1.33
CA CYS A 62 -6.05 -4.54 -1.36
C CYS A 62 -5.37 -5.91 -1.50
N VAL A 63 -4.88 -6.46 -0.39
CA VAL A 63 -4.29 -7.79 -0.27
C VAL A 63 -4.96 -8.53 0.87
N TYR A 64 -5.28 -9.81 0.70
CA TYR A 64 -5.96 -10.59 1.73
C TYR A 64 -5.51 -12.07 1.71
N PRO A 65 -5.64 -12.80 2.84
CA PRO A 65 -5.10 -14.15 2.96
C PRO A 65 -5.97 -15.24 2.33
N PHE A 66 -6.91 -14.87 1.48
CA PHE A 66 -7.78 -15.79 0.75
C PHE A 66 -7.41 -15.81 -0.73
N THR A 67 -7.92 -16.80 -1.46
CA THR A 67 -7.75 -16.85 -2.90
C THR A 67 -8.28 -15.56 -3.55
N PRO A 68 -7.46 -14.81 -4.29
CA PRO A 68 -7.92 -13.62 -5.00
C PRO A 68 -9.12 -13.92 -5.91
N ASN A 69 -10.11 -13.04 -5.89
CA ASN A 69 -11.29 -13.14 -6.73
C ASN A 69 -11.75 -11.77 -7.23
N THR A 70 -12.42 -11.78 -8.37
CA THR A 70 -12.86 -10.56 -9.05
C THR A 70 -14.00 -9.82 -8.33
N GLN A 71 -14.82 -10.53 -7.55
CA GLN A 71 -15.94 -9.92 -6.82
C GLN A 71 -15.47 -8.98 -5.71
N THR A 72 -14.49 -9.42 -4.91
CA THR A 72 -13.89 -8.58 -3.86
C THR A 72 -13.22 -7.36 -4.48
N LEU A 73 -12.49 -7.54 -5.57
CA LEU A 73 -11.87 -6.43 -6.29
C LEU A 73 -12.91 -5.42 -6.77
N SER A 74 -13.98 -5.88 -7.42
CA SER A 74 -15.05 -5.00 -7.89
C SER A 74 -15.70 -4.23 -6.74
N ALA A 75 -15.94 -4.87 -5.59
CA ALA A 75 -16.49 -4.21 -4.42
C ALA A 75 -15.57 -3.11 -3.89
N VAL A 76 -14.27 -3.37 -3.79
CA VAL A 76 -13.28 -2.36 -3.38
C VAL A 76 -13.21 -1.21 -4.38
N SER A 77 -13.18 -1.52 -5.69
CA SER A 77 -13.11 -0.51 -6.76
C SER A 77 -14.32 0.43 -6.79
N LEU A 78 -15.50 -0.05 -6.38
CA LEU A 78 -16.70 0.77 -6.30
C LEU A 78 -16.69 1.77 -5.13
N VAL A 79 -15.99 1.49 -4.04
CA VAL A 79 -16.04 2.29 -2.82
C VAL A 79 -14.77 3.09 -2.56
N ALA A 80 -13.62 2.61 -2.96
CA ALA A 80 -12.36 3.29 -2.72
C ALA A 80 -12.26 4.58 -3.53
N LYS A 81 -11.94 5.69 -2.85
CA LYS A 81 -11.72 7.01 -3.49
C LYS A 81 -10.26 7.24 -3.86
N ALA A 82 -9.37 6.50 -3.23
CA ALA A 82 -7.93 6.54 -3.47
C ALA A 82 -7.50 5.46 -4.48
N PRO A 83 -6.35 5.61 -5.16
CA PRO A 83 -5.74 4.60 -5.99
C PRO A 83 -5.64 3.24 -5.31
N ILE A 84 -5.88 2.15 -6.04
CA ILE A 84 -5.93 0.80 -5.49
C ILE A 84 -4.72 0.00 -5.96
N LEU A 85 -3.96 -0.57 -5.03
CA LEU A 85 -2.87 -1.50 -5.26
C LEU A 85 -3.40 -2.91 -4.99
N VAL A 86 -3.52 -3.76 -6.02
CA VAL A 86 -4.31 -4.99 -5.97
C VAL A 86 -3.45 -6.24 -5.89
N GLY A 87 -3.65 -7.05 -4.86
CA GLY A 87 -3.04 -8.38 -4.73
C GLY A 87 -3.68 -9.40 -5.65
N VAL A 88 -2.88 -10.02 -6.53
CA VAL A 88 -3.36 -10.99 -7.52
C VAL A 88 -2.77 -12.38 -7.36
N GLY A 89 -1.87 -12.58 -6.40
CA GLY A 89 -1.28 -13.89 -6.17
C GLY A 89 -0.03 -13.86 -5.32
N GLY A 90 0.51 -15.04 -5.20
CA GLY A 90 1.56 -15.48 -4.31
C GLY A 90 1.10 -16.76 -3.59
N GLY A 91 2.00 -17.55 -3.07
CA GLY A 91 1.62 -18.85 -2.52
C GLY A 91 1.03 -19.79 -3.58
N LEU A 92 -0.21 -20.22 -3.40
CA LEU A 92 -0.87 -21.18 -4.30
C LEU A 92 -1.44 -20.56 -5.59
N THR A 93 -1.68 -19.25 -5.61
CA THR A 93 -2.20 -18.57 -6.81
C THR A 93 -1.02 -17.99 -7.58
N GLN A 94 -0.66 -18.61 -8.70
CA GLN A 94 0.50 -18.26 -9.52
C GLN A 94 0.20 -18.45 -11.02
N GLY A 95 1.18 -18.12 -11.86
CA GLY A 95 1.14 -18.32 -13.30
C GLY A 95 0.00 -17.57 -13.98
N GLU A 96 -0.61 -18.23 -14.96
CA GLU A 96 -1.68 -17.65 -15.77
C GLU A 96 -2.89 -17.18 -14.94
N ARG A 97 -3.19 -17.84 -13.82
CA ARG A 97 -4.28 -17.41 -12.94
C ARG A 97 -4.01 -16.04 -12.34
N SER A 98 -2.79 -15.78 -11.88
CA SER A 98 -2.37 -14.46 -11.38
C SER A 98 -2.36 -13.42 -12.50
N ALA A 99 -1.89 -13.78 -13.69
CA ALA A 99 -1.85 -12.87 -14.83
C ALA A 99 -3.26 -12.45 -15.30
N ARG A 100 -4.21 -13.38 -15.36
CA ARG A 100 -5.62 -13.07 -15.68
C ARG A 100 -6.28 -12.18 -14.62
N LEU A 101 -6.00 -12.43 -13.34
CA LEU A 101 -6.48 -11.56 -12.25
C LEU A 101 -5.87 -10.16 -12.34
N ALA A 102 -4.61 -10.05 -12.75
CA ALA A 102 -3.93 -8.77 -12.95
C ALA A 102 -4.57 -7.96 -14.09
N SER A 103 -4.82 -8.59 -15.25
CA SER A 103 -5.53 -7.95 -16.36
C SER A 103 -6.91 -7.46 -15.93
N HIS A 104 -7.68 -8.30 -15.26
CA HIS A 104 -8.99 -7.90 -14.73
C HIS A 104 -8.89 -6.75 -13.73
N ALA A 105 -7.85 -6.72 -12.87
CA ALA A 105 -7.62 -5.63 -11.94
C ALA A 105 -7.34 -4.31 -12.67
N GLU A 106 -6.49 -4.33 -13.69
CA GLU A 106 -6.20 -3.16 -14.54
C GLU A 106 -7.47 -2.64 -15.22
N GLU A 107 -8.29 -3.52 -15.82
CA GLU A 107 -9.58 -3.17 -16.43
C GLU A 107 -10.57 -2.55 -15.43
N ASN A 108 -10.42 -2.84 -14.13
CA ASN A 108 -11.21 -2.29 -13.04
C ASN A 108 -10.49 -1.16 -12.26
N ASN A 109 -9.65 -0.38 -12.96
CA ASN A 109 -8.97 0.81 -12.45
C ASN A 109 -7.97 0.55 -11.31
N ALA A 110 -7.38 -0.64 -11.20
CA ALA A 110 -6.23 -0.81 -10.34
C ALA A 110 -5.08 0.11 -10.78
N THR A 111 -4.39 0.73 -9.83
CA THR A 111 -3.25 1.61 -10.11
C THR A 111 -1.95 0.82 -10.19
N ALA A 112 -1.87 -0.30 -9.49
CA ALA A 112 -0.74 -1.23 -9.54
C ALA A 112 -1.17 -2.64 -9.11
N ILE A 113 -0.40 -3.62 -9.53
CA ILE A 113 -0.55 -5.02 -9.15
C ILE A 113 0.42 -5.37 -8.04
N VAL A 114 -0.01 -6.16 -7.06
CA VAL A 114 0.83 -6.64 -5.95
C VAL A 114 0.97 -8.15 -6.01
N LEU A 115 2.22 -8.59 -6.04
CA LEU A 115 2.64 -9.99 -5.96
C LEU A 115 3.21 -10.27 -4.57
N ASN A 116 2.65 -11.25 -3.88
CA ASN A 116 3.11 -11.63 -2.53
C ASN A 116 4.39 -12.46 -2.57
N GLY A 117 5.16 -12.44 -1.48
CA GLY A 117 6.52 -12.98 -1.36
C GLY A 117 6.79 -14.38 -1.91
N PRO A 118 5.87 -15.38 -1.83
CA PRO A 118 6.13 -16.70 -2.40
C PRO A 118 6.02 -16.80 -3.92
N VAL A 119 5.64 -15.74 -4.63
CA VAL A 119 5.51 -15.77 -6.10
C VAL A 119 6.83 -16.17 -6.78
N THR A 120 6.73 -16.90 -7.90
CA THR A 120 7.90 -17.22 -8.73
C THR A 120 8.22 -16.11 -9.70
N VAL A 121 9.48 -16.03 -10.15
CA VAL A 121 9.94 -15.08 -11.19
C VAL A 121 9.14 -15.26 -12.48
N ASP A 122 8.88 -16.51 -12.88
CA ASP A 122 8.07 -16.80 -14.08
C ASP A 122 6.65 -16.24 -13.99
N THR A 123 6.05 -16.28 -12.78
CA THR A 123 4.75 -15.67 -12.56
C THR A 123 4.84 -14.14 -12.64
N ALA A 124 5.87 -13.53 -12.09
CA ALA A 124 6.06 -12.08 -12.18
C ALA A 124 6.22 -11.63 -13.63
N LYS A 125 7.04 -12.35 -14.41
CA LYS A 125 7.21 -12.12 -15.84
C LYS A 125 5.89 -12.26 -16.62
N MET A 126 5.15 -13.34 -16.37
CA MET A 126 3.85 -13.56 -17.02
C MET A 126 2.85 -12.45 -16.66
N VAL A 127 2.77 -12.02 -15.40
CA VAL A 127 1.92 -10.91 -14.98
C VAL A 127 2.29 -9.63 -15.74
N ARG A 128 3.60 -9.32 -15.87
CA ARG A 128 4.07 -8.15 -16.60
C ARG A 128 3.64 -8.15 -18.08
N GLU A 129 3.54 -9.33 -18.71
CA GLU A 129 3.09 -9.46 -20.08
C GLU A 129 1.58 -9.15 -20.26
N TYR A 130 0.78 -9.27 -19.19
CA TYR A 130 -0.68 -9.10 -19.21
C TYR A 130 -1.13 -7.69 -18.82
N VAL A 131 -0.27 -6.87 -18.18
CA VAL A 131 -0.66 -5.55 -17.70
C VAL A 131 0.36 -4.48 -18.07
N ASP A 132 -0.09 -3.24 -18.20
CA ASP A 132 0.76 -2.07 -18.43
C ASP A 132 0.99 -1.24 -17.15
N ILE A 133 0.14 -1.42 -16.12
CA ILE A 133 0.30 -0.77 -14.81
C ILE A 133 1.48 -1.35 -14.02
N PRO A 134 2.06 -0.58 -13.05
CA PRO A 134 3.19 -1.03 -12.25
C PRO A 134 2.94 -2.35 -11.53
N VAL A 135 3.99 -3.19 -11.48
CA VAL A 135 4.01 -4.43 -10.72
C VAL A 135 4.85 -4.23 -9.46
N ILE A 136 4.27 -4.54 -8.31
CA ILE A 136 4.88 -4.46 -6.98
C ILE A 136 5.17 -5.88 -6.49
N TYR A 137 6.39 -6.14 -6.04
CA TYR A 137 6.76 -7.43 -5.42
C TYR A 137 6.94 -7.28 -3.92
N THR A 138 6.32 -8.17 -3.14
CA THR A 138 6.43 -8.15 -1.68
C THR A 138 7.61 -8.96 -1.19
N VAL A 139 8.54 -8.29 -0.52
CA VAL A 139 9.75 -8.84 0.12
C VAL A 139 9.48 -9.05 1.61
N ILE A 140 9.67 -10.29 2.07
CA ILE A 140 9.40 -10.66 3.47
C ILE A 140 10.67 -11.03 4.25
N ASP A 141 11.76 -11.36 3.54
CA ASP A 141 13.06 -11.73 4.10
C ASP A 141 14.20 -11.50 3.09
N LYS A 142 15.43 -11.79 3.49
CA LYS A 142 16.66 -11.63 2.67
C LYS A 142 17.03 -12.90 1.87
N THR A 143 16.18 -13.92 1.87
CA THR A 143 16.54 -15.24 1.27
C THR A 143 16.42 -15.26 -0.24
N ARG A 144 15.71 -14.29 -0.82
CA ARG A 144 15.47 -14.20 -2.26
C ARG A 144 16.30 -13.09 -2.90
N ASP A 145 16.93 -13.42 -4.01
CA ASP A 145 17.52 -12.43 -4.90
C ASP A 145 16.39 -11.62 -5.57
N LEU A 146 16.51 -10.30 -5.53
CA LEU A 146 15.52 -9.39 -6.13
C LEU A 146 15.80 -9.12 -7.61
N GLN A 147 17.04 -9.27 -8.06
CA GLN A 147 17.42 -8.93 -9.44
C GLN A 147 16.57 -9.67 -10.49
N PRO A 148 16.30 -10.98 -10.37
CA PRO A 148 15.44 -11.69 -11.32
C PRO A 148 14.00 -11.14 -11.41
N TYR A 149 13.46 -10.61 -10.31
CA TYR A 149 12.13 -9.98 -10.29
C TYR A 149 12.16 -8.60 -10.95
N ILE A 150 13.21 -7.82 -10.73
CA ILE A 150 13.41 -6.53 -11.38
C ILE A 150 13.55 -6.74 -12.90
N ASP A 151 14.33 -7.72 -13.32
CA ASP A 151 14.49 -8.10 -14.73
C ASP A 151 13.19 -8.62 -15.36
N ALA A 152 12.33 -9.24 -14.56
CA ALA A 152 10.97 -9.65 -14.97
C ALA A 152 9.98 -8.48 -15.07
N GLY A 153 10.39 -7.23 -14.77
CA GLY A 153 9.59 -6.03 -14.92
C GLY A 153 8.85 -5.57 -13.66
N VAL A 154 9.28 -6.03 -12.47
CA VAL A 154 8.83 -5.43 -11.20
C VAL A 154 9.34 -3.98 -11.12
N ASN A 155 8.46 -3.06 -10.76
CA ASN A 155 8.73 -1.62 -10.71
C ASN A 155 8.93 -1.08 -9.29
N ILE A 156 8.35 -1.75 -8.30
CA ILE A 156 8.34 -1.31 -6.90
C ILE A 156 8.48 -2.56 -6.01
N VAL A 157 9.20 -2.46 -4.90
CA VAL A 157 9.16 -3.46 -3.84
C VAL A 157 8.30 -2.98 -2.68
N ASN A 158 7.55 -3.92 -2.10
CA ASN A 158 6.82 -3.73 -0.84
C ASN A 158 7.47 -4.56 0.25
N VAL A 159 8.15 -3.92 1.20
CA VAL A 159 8.87 -4.60 2.29
C VAL A 159 7.92 -4.85 3.46
N SER A 160 7.72 -6.12 3.81
CA SER A 160 6.82 -6.55 4.88
C SER A 160 7.46 -7.66 5.73
N GLY A 161 8.51 -7.31 6.44
CA GLY A 161 9.32 -8.22 7.29
C GLY A 161 8.90 -8.27 8.76
N GLY A 162 7.75 -7.72 9.14
CA GLY A 162 7.33 -7.63 10.53
C GLY A 162 8.31 -6.81 11.37
N LYS A 163 8.86 -7.39 12.44
CA LYS A 163 9.86 -6.72 13.29
C LYS A 163 11.17 -6.39 12.58
N ASP A 164 11.48 -7.11 11.51
CA ASP A 164 12.73 -6.97 10.75
C ASP A 164 12.57 -6.02 9.53
N THR A 165 11.43 -5.34 9.39
CA THR A 165 11.11 -4.47 8.24
C THR A 165 12.17 -3.38 8.04
N VAL A 166 12.60 -2.69 9.09
CA VAL A 166 13.60 -1.60 9.00
C VAL A 166 14.92 -2.12 8.43
N GLU A 167 15.41 -3.24 8.94
CA GLU A 167 16.67 -3.86 8.47
C GLU A 167 16.54 -4.41 7.03
N LEU A 168 15.34 -4.83 6.66
CA LEU A 168 15.07 -5.32 5.31
C LEU A 168 14.99 -4.16 4.31
N VAL A 169 14.42 -3.00 4.71
CA VAL A 169 14.43 -1.77 3.90
C VAL A 169 15.86 -1.29 3.67
N LYS A 170 16.70 -1.24 4.71
CA LYS A 170 18.12 -0.88 4.57
C LYS A 170 18.82 -1.81 3.58
N TRP A 171 18.64 -3.12 3.73
CA TRP A 171 19.23 -4.13 2.86
C TRP A 171 18.82 -3.95 1.38
N VAL A 172 17.54 -3.67 1.11
CA VAL A 172 17.07 -3.36 -0.26
C VAL A 172 17.71 -2.07 -0.77
N ARG A 173 17.75 -1.03 0.07
CA ARG A 173 18.29 0.29 -0.31
C ARG A 173 19.79 0.25 -0.61
N GLU A 174 20.55 -0.55 0.13
CA GLU A 174 22.00 -0.75 -0.11
C GLU A 174 22.27 -1.41 -1.47
N GLN A 175 21.45 -2.37 -1.88
CA GLN A 175 21.62 -3.06 -3.17
C GLN A 175 21.04 -2.28 -4.35
N TYR A 176 19.93 -1.55 -4.12
CA TYR A 176 19.16 -0.83 -5.13
C TYR A 176 18.85 0.61 -4.68
N PRO A 177 19.87 1.51 -4.73
CA PRO A 177 19.77 2.86 -4.14
C PRO A 177 18.60 3.71 -4.63
N GLU A 178 18.20 3.55 -5.88
CA GLU A 178 17.13 4.37 -6.52
C GLU A 178 15.80 3.61 -6.68
N PHE A 179 15.76 2.32 -6.32
CA PHE A 179 14.56 1.52 -6.55
C PHE A 179 13.41 1.95 -5.61
N PRO A 180 12.16 2.08 -6.11
CA PRO A 180 11.04 2.50 -5.27
C PRO A 180 10.70 1.47 -4.19
N ILE A 181 10.58 1.91 -2.93
CA ILE A 181 10.29 1.04 -1.78
C ILE A 181 9.02 1.53 -1.08
N ILE A 182 8.01 0.66 -1.01
CA ILE A 182 6.90 0.71 -0.07
C ILE A 182 7.29 -0.15 1.13
N ALA A 183 6.95 0.22 2.36
CA ALA A 183 7.22 -0.63 3.51
C ALA A 183 6.13 -0.55 4.58
N SER A 184 5.95 -1.64 5.33
CA SER A 184 5.08 -1.65 6.51
C SER A 184 5.70 -0.79 7.62
N GLY A 185 5.00 0.26 8.08
CA GLY A 185 5.53 1.25 9.03
C GLY A 185 5.49 0.83 10.49
N GLY A 186 4.79 -0.26 10.82
CA GLY A 186 4.52 -0.60 12.23
C GLY A 186 3.33 0.17 12.80
N LYS A 187 3.25 0.25 14.14
CA LYS A 187 2.08 0.79 14.84
C LYS A 187 2.33 2.13 15.54
N THR A 188 3.57 2.54 15.70
CA THR A 188 3.95 3.77 16.41
C THR A 188 4.69 4.72 15.50
N ASP A 189 4.65 6.02 15.83
CA ASP A 189 5.34 7.05 15.06
C ASP A 189 6.85 6.79 14.99
N GLU A 190 7.45 6.28 16.05
CA GLU A 190 8.88 5.94 16.08
C GLU A 190 9.21 4.80 15.11
N SER A 191 8.34 3.78 15.02
CA SER A 191 8.54 2.66 14.08
C SER A 191 8.36 3.10 12.63
N ILE A 192 7.40 3.99 12.38
CA ILE A 192 7.16 4.57 11.04
C ILE A 192 8.35 5.44 10.64
N GLU A 193 8.80 6.33 11.52
CA GLU A 193 9.97 7.19 11.28
C GLU A 193 11.23 6.38 11.00
N ALA A 194 11.53 5.37 11.81
CA ALA A 194 12.67 4.47 11.59
C ALA A 194 12.61 3.77 10.21
N THR A 195 11.40 3.41 9.75
CA THR A 195 11.19 2.79 8.43
C THR A 195 11.43 3.79 7.28
N ILE A 196 11.00 5.04 7.47
CA ILE A 196 11.25 6.14 6.51
C ILE A 196 12.75 6.44 6.44
N ASP A 197 13.41 6.57 7.59
CA ASP A 197 14.85 6.87 7.70
C ASP A 197 15.71 5.74 7.12
N ALA A 198 15.23 4.49 7.17
CA ALA A 198 15.86 3.36 6.50
C ALA A 198 15.80 3.44 4.96
N GLY A 199 14.99 4.35 4.41
CA GLY A 199 14.90 4.62 2.97
C GLY A 199 13.59 4.20 2.30
N ALA A 200 12.53 3.91 3.06
CA ALA A 200 11.20 3.69 2.46
C ALA A 200 10.65 4.99 1.85
N ASN A 201 10.11 4.90 0.64
CA ASN A 201 9.52 6.03 -0.07
C ASN A 201 8.05 6.24 0.31
N ALA A 202 7.33 5.15 0.62
CA ALA A 202 5.93 5.19 1.04
C ALA A 202 5.68 4.15 2.14
N ILE A 203 4.70 4.42 2.98
CA ILE A 203 4.41 3.61 4.16
C ILE A 203 3.03 2.97 4.04
N THR A 204 2.98 1.65 4.21
CA THR A 204 1.74 0.92 4.41
C THR A 204 1.39 0.89 5.89
N TYR A 205 0.20 1.39 6.21
CA TYR A 205 -0.35 1.39 7.56
C TYR A 205 -1.52 0.40 7.66
N THR A 206 -1.44 -0.51 8.64
CA THR A 206 -2.45 -1.54 8.84
C THR A 206 -3.59 -0.98 9.68
N ALA A 207 -4.77 -0.88 9.08
CA ALA A 207 -5.94 -0.31 9.71
C ALA A 207 -6.78 -1.32 10.52
N TYR A 208 -6.26 -2.52 10.80
CA TYR A 208 -6.94 -3.48 11.69
C TYR A 208 -7.14 -2.87 13.08
N GLY A 209 -8.39 -2.85 13.52
CA GLY A 209 -8.79 -2.26 14.80
C GLY A 209 -9.13 -0.77 14.73
N MET A 210 -8.72 -0.01 13.72
CA MET A 210 -9.10 1.42 13.61
C MET A 210 -10.61 1.59 13.47
N MET A 211 -11.28 0.76 12.66
CA MET A 211 -12.74 0.83 12.51
C MET A 211 -13.45 0.40 13.77
N GLU A 212 -12.96 -0.61 14.49
CA GLU A 212 -13.54 -1.03 15.77
C GLU A 212 -13.43 0.09 16.82
N GLN A 213 -12.24 0.70 16.94
CA GLN A 213 -12.02 1.83 17.84
C GLN A 213 -12.92 3.02 17.45
N TYR A 214 -12.91 3.41 16.18
CA TYR A 214 -13.74 4.51 15.67
C TYR A 214 -15.23 4.27 15.92
N PHE A 215 -15.71 3.05 15.68
CA PHE A 215 -17.09 2.67 15.93
C PHE A 215 -17.42 2.76 17.43
N HIS A 216 -16.53 2.28 18.29
CA HIS A 216 -16.70 2.37 19.74
C HIS A 216 -16.81 3.82 20.21
N GLU A 217 -15.89 4.70 19.79
CA GLU A 217 -15.90 6.12 20.12
C GLU A 217 -17.19 6.82 19.65
N LYS A 218 -17.64 6.53 18.43
CA LYS A 218 -18.92 7.08 17.92
C LYS A 218 -20.13 6.58 18.70
N MET A 219 -20.17 5.30 19.05
CA MET A 219 -21.27 4.76 19.85
C MET A 219 -21.33 5.36 21.26
N GLU A 220 -20.18 5.70 21.86
CA GLU A 220 -20.16 6.43 23.13
C GLU A 220 -20.78 7.82 22.99
N THR A 221 -20.52 8.55 21.90
CA THR A 221 -21.12 9.88 21.66
C THR A 221 -22.64 9.83 21.47
N TYR A 222 -23.22 8.67 21.10
CA TYR A 222 -24.68 8.50 20.98
C TYR A 222 -25.37 8.06 22.28
N ARG A 223 -24.58 7.64 23.29
CA ARG A 223 -25.09 7.20 24.60
C ARG A 223 -25.22 8.35 25.61
N HIS A 224 -24.62 9.48 25.31
CA HIS A 224 -24.59 10.71 26.09
C HIS A 224 -25.24 11.86 25.33
#